data_5172b06ae0c1ac151b681f262002f723
#
_entry.id   5172b06ae0c1ac151b681f262002f723
#
_cell.length_a   1.000
_cell.length_b   1.000
_cell.length_c   1.000
_cell.angle_alpha   90.00
_cell.angle_beta   90.00
_cell.angle_gamma   90.00
#
_symmetry.space_group_name_H-M   'P 1'
#
loop_
_entity.id
_entity.type
_entity.pdbx_description
1 polymer ?
#
loop_
_entity_poly.entity_id
_entity_poly.type
_entity_poly.pdbx_seq_one_letter_code
_entity_poly.pdbx_strand_id
1 'polypeptide(L)'
;GKVGAFLDWGLEKDLFLPFKQQTRKVKAGDQVLASLYIDKSGRLCATMNVYEQLRTDSPYKKDDMVTGRIYEISKNFGAFVAVDDCFSALIPKKELFGATEPPKIGERVTARVVKVLEDGKLTLSIREKAYLQIQKDAEKIEKLLDSYEGSLPFNDKAAPEVITHETGMSKNEFKRAVGHLLKEGRIQITE
;
A
#
# COMPACT_ATOMS: atom_id res chain seq x y z
N GLY A 1 5.23 4.45 -31.58
CA GLY A 1 5.67 3.88 -32.86
C GLY A 1 4.90 2.62 -33.23
N LYS A 2 5.10 2.06 -34.40
CA LYS A 2 4.38 0.85 -34.88
C LYS A 2 4.82 -0.46 -34.22
N VAL A 3 5.96 -0.47 -33.49
CA VAL A 3 6.59 -1.69 -32.96
C VAL A 3 6.85 -1.65 -31.44
N GLY A 4 6.74 -0.49 -30.82
CA GLY A 4 7.00 -0.29 -29.40
C GLY A 4 7.10 1.18 -29.02
N ALA A 5 7.62 1.42 -27.84
CA ALA A 5 7.96 2.73 -27.30
C ALA A 5 9.48 2.89 -27.24
N PHE A 6 9.93 4.14 -27.15
CA PHE A 6 11.31 4.48 -26.85
C PHE A 6 11.31 5.21 -25.51
N LEU A 7 12.17 4.77 -24.61
CA LEU A 7 12.29 5.27 -23.24
C LEU A 7 13.54 6.17 -23.17
N ASP A 8 13.34 7.38 -22.68
CA ASP A 8 14.44 8.21 -22.20
C ASP A 8 14.93 7.61 -20.87
N TRP A 9 16.17 7.19 -20.82
CA TRP A 9 16.81 6.61 -19.64
C TRP A 9 18.09 7.35 -19.24
N GLY A 10 18.20 8.61 -19.70
CA GLY A 10 19.29 9.51 -19.37
C GLY A 10 20.58 9.30 -20.18
N LEU A 11 20.54 8.51 -21.24
CA LEU A 11 21.64 8.32 -22.18
C LEU A 11 21.29 8.90 -23.56
N GLU A 12 22.31 9.10 -24.39
CA GLU A 12 22.20 9.73 -25.72
C GLU A 12 21.22 9.00 -26.66
N LYS A 13 21.10 7.66 -26.51
CA LYS A 13 20.19 6.84 -27.31
C LYS A 13 19.05 6.33 -26.45
N ASP A 14 17.82 6.56 -26.89
CA ASP A 14 16.65 6.00 -26.26
C ASP A 14 16.66 4.47 -26.23
N LEU A 15 16.12 3.91 -25.17
CA LEU A 15 16.02 2.48 -24.97
C LEU A 15 14.71 1.95 -25.57
N PHE A 16 14.80 0.99 -26.47
CA PHE A 16 13.63 0.41 -27.13
C PHE A 16 12.85 -0.54 -26.22
N LEU A 17 11.55 -0.28 -26.04
CA LEU A 17 10.59 -1.10 -25.30
C LEU A 17 9.57 -1.70 -26.28
N PRO A 18 9.75 -2.95 -26.76
CA PRO A 18 8.82 -3.62 -27.67
C PRO A 18 7.42 -3.77 -27.05
N PHE A 19 6.35 -3.74 -27.85
CA PHE A 19 4.99 -3.96 -27.35
C PHE A 19 4.83 -5.28 -26.58
N LYS A 20 5.51 -6.35 -27.00
CA LYS A 20 5.49 -7.65 -26.31
C LYS A 20 6.13 -7.65 -24.91
N GLN A 21 6.91 -6.61 -24.60
CA GLN A 21 7.59 -6.43 -23.34
C GLN A 21 6.90 -5.38 -22.43
N GLN A 22 5.75 -4.88 -22.87
CA GLN A 22 4.93 -3.94 -22.08
C GLN A 22 3.86 -4.70 -21.32
N THR A 23 3.78 -4.50 -20.02
CA THR A 23 2.71 -5.05 -19.15
C THR A 23 1.42 -4.24 -19.24
N ARG A 24 1.50 -3.00 -19.71
CA ARG A 24 0.38 -2.11 -20.04
C ARG A 24 0.73 -1.21 -21.22
N LYS A 25 -0.28 -0.61 -21.84
CA LYS A 25 -0.05 0.39 -22.90
C LYS A 25 0.65 1.62 -22.31
N VAL A 26 1.79 1.98 -22.90
CA VAL A 26 2.61 3.14 -22.47
C VAL A 26 2.30 4.33 -23.38
N LYS A 27 2.19 5.52 -22.80
CA LYS A 27 1.99 6.81 -23.48
C LYS A 27 3.20 7.69 -23.27
N ALA A 28 3.35 8.71 -24.12
CA ALA A 28 4.37 9.73 -23.92
C ALA A 28 4.18 10.44 -22.57
N GLY A 29 5.27 10.62 -21.82
CA GLY A 29 5.27 11.17 -20.47
C GLY A 29 5.05 10.16 -19.34
N ASP A 30 4.70 8.89 -19.66
CA ASP A 30 4.62 7.86 -18.63
C ASP A 30 6.01 7.50 -18.09
N GLN A 31 6.11 7.39 -16.77
CA GLN A 31 7.25 6.77 -16.10
C GLN A 31 6.98 5.28 -15.90
N VAL A 32 7.91 4.43 -16.29
CA VAL A 32 7.78 2.97 -16.18
C VAL A 32 8.98 2.38 -15.49
N LEU A 33 8.75 1.36 -14.66
CA LEU A 33 9.82 0.51 -14.17
C LEU A 33 10.15 -0.50 -15.27
N ALA A 34 11.40 -0.55 -15.67
CA ALA A 34 11.86 -1.46 -16.69
C ALA A 34 13.22 -2.06 -16.32
N SER A 35 13.45 -3.27 -16.80
CA SER A 35 14.75 -3.93 -16.75
C SER A 35 15.34 -4.00 -18.15
N LEU A 36 16.63 -4.24 -18.23
CA LEU A 36 17.37 -4.36 -19.49
C LEU A 36 17.48 -5.82 -19.90
N TYR A 37 17.36 -6.09 -21.18
CA TYR A 37 17.67 -7.39 -21.76
C TYR A 37 18.26 -7.25 -23.16
N ILE A 38 18.94 -8.28 -23.63
CA ILE A 38 19.48 -8.36 -24.99
C ILE A 38 18.50 -9.17 -25.83
N ASP A 39 18.01 -8.58 -26.91
CA ASP A 39 17.11 -9.27 -27.84
C ASP A 39 17.85 -10.30 -28.71
N LYS A 40 17.10 -11.08 -29.47
CA LYS A 40 17.66 -12.12 -30.38
C LYS A 40 18.60 -11.58 -31.47
N SER A 41 18.56 -10.29 -31.74
CA SER A 41 19.45 -9.60 -32.69
C SER A 41 20.67 -8.95 -32.03
N GLY A 42 20.89 -9.18 -30.71
CA GLY A 42 22.02 -8.64 -29.97
C GLY A 42 21.84 -7.19 -29.54
N ARG A 43 20.62 -6.62 -29.60
CA ARG A 43 20.34 -5.23 -29.21
C ARG A 43 19.91 -5.14 -27.75
N LEU A 44 20.39 -4.12 -27.04
CA LEU A 44 19.91 -3.77 -25.72
C LEU A 44 18.50 -3.20 -25.82
N CYS A 45 17.57 -3.78 -25.07
CA CYS A 45 16.15 -3.43 -25.05
C CYS A 45 15.63 -3.37 -23.62
N ALA A 46 14.47 -2.71 -23.43
CA ALA A 46 13.75 -2.68 -22.16
C ALA A 46 12.65 -3.73 -22.09
N THR A 47 12.37 -4.22 -20.88
CA THR A 47 11.19 -5.01 -20.55
C THR A 47 10.52 -4.47 -19.29
N MET A 48 9.19 -4.40 -19.30
CA MET A 48 8.39 -4.11 -18.10
C MET A 48 8.05 -5.38 -17.30
N ASN A 49 8.42 -6.57 -17.80
CA ASN A 49 8.31 -7.83 -17.06
C ASN A 49 9.48 -7.96 -16.08
N VAL A 50 9.42 -7.18 -14.99
CA VAL A 50 10.54 -7.04 -14.05
C VAL A 50 10.53 -8.08 -12.93
N TYR A 51 9.47 -8.88 -12.79
CA TYR A 51 9.29 -9.81 -11.66
C TYR A 51 10.52 -10.70 -11.43
N GLU A 52 11.04 -11.34 -12.48
CA GLU A 52 12.21 -12.23 -12.39
C GLU A 52 13.55 -11.48 -12.24
N GLN A 53 13.55 -10.17 -12.40
CA GLN A 53 14.74 -9.34 -12.34
C GLN A 53 14.91 -8.69 -10.97
N LEU A 54 13.85 -8.69 -10.16
CA LEU A 54 13.89 -8.10 -8.82
C LEU A 54 14.63 -9.04 -7.86
N ARG A 55 15.47 -8.44 -7.02
CA ARG A 55 16.26 -9.14 -6.02
C ARG A 55 15.41 -9.57 -4.83
N THR A 56 15.84 -10.62 -4.16
CA THR A 56 15.20 -11.17 -2.96
C THR A 56 16.09 -11.13 -1.71
N ASP A 57 17.29 -10.56 -1.83
CA ASP A 57 18.26 -10.39 -0.76
C ASP A 57 18.20 -8.99 -0.11
N SER A 58 16.98 -8.49 0.13
CA SER A 58 16.79 -7.18 0.73
C SER A 58 17.34 -7.13 2.17
N PRO A 59 17.81 -5.96 2.64
CA PRO A 59 18.25 -5.77 4.02
C PRO A 59 17.09 -5.65 5.01
N TYR A 60 15.85 -5.57 4.51
CA TYR A 60 14.68 -5.25 5.30
C TYR A 60 14.20 -6.42 6.16
N LYS A 61 13.69 -6.08 7.34
CA LYS A 61 13.15 -7.01 8.34
C LYS A 61 11.67 -6.71 8.59
N LYS A 62 11.02 -7.63 9.29
CA LYS A 62 9.65 -7.42 9.76
C LYS A 62 9.56 -6.10 10.56
N ASP A 63 8.51 -5.36 10.30
CA ASP A 63 8.15 -4.06 10.88
C ASP A 63 8.91 -2.85 10.31
N ASP A 64 9.90 -3.04 9.43
CA ASP A 64 10.54 -1.93 8.73
C ASP A 64 9.53 -1.22 7.80
N MET A 65 9.70 0.10 7.68
CA MET A 65 8.97 0.91 6.71
C MET A 65 9.79 1.02 5.44
N VAL A 66 9.15 0.71 4.32
CA VAL A 66 9.80 0.69 3.00
C VAL A 66 8.99 1.52 2.00
N THR A 67 9.66 2.07 1.02
CA THR A 67 9.02 2.72 -0.13
C THR A 67 9.26 1.89 -1.38
N GLY A 68 8.23 1.70 -2.17
CA GLY A 68 8.33 0.93 -3.41
C GLY A 68 7.39 1.42 -4.48
N ARG A 69 7.59 0.95 -5.70
CA ARG A 69 6.77 1.26 -6.87
C ARG A 69 5.91 0.07 -7.23
N ILE A 70 4.61 0.28 -7.40
CA ILE A 70 3.70 -0.73 -7.92
C ILE A 70 3.94 -0.89 -9.42
N TYR A 71 4.33 -2.08 -9.85
CA TYR A 71 4.57 -2.37 -11.26
C TYR A 71 3.52 -3.27 -11.89
N GLU A 72 2.77 -4.02 -11.07
CA GLU A 72 1.70 -4.91 -11.53
C GLU A 72 0.61 -5.04 -10.46
N ILE A 73 -0.65 -5.20 -10.88
CA ILE A 73 -1.79 -5.49 -10.00
C ILE A 73 -2.48 -6.75 -10.49
N SER A 74 -2.48 -7.78 -9.66
CA SER A 74 -3.14 -9.06 -9.90
C SER A 74 -4.47 -9.13 -9.17
N LYS A 75 -5.51 -9.58 -9.87
CA LYS A 75 -6.84 -9.82 -9.25
C LYS A 75 -6.80 -10.92 -8.18
N ASN A 76 -5.85 -11.84 -8.28
CA ASN A 76 -5.74 -13.00 -7.38
C ASN A 76 -4.79 -12.75 -6.21
N PHE A 77 -3.65 -12.11 -6.45
CA PHE A 77 -2.56 -11.98 -5.48
C PHE A 77 -2.54 -10.63 -4.76
N GLY A 78 -2.81 -9.54 -5.46
CA GLY A 78 -2.70 -8.19 -4.93
C GLY A 78 -1.79 -7.30 -5.78
N ALA A 79 -1.08 -6.35 -5.16
CA ALA A 79 -0.19 -5.44 -5.87
C ALA A 79 1.27 -5.88 -5.71
N PHE A 80 1.93 -6.10 -6.83
CA PHE A 80 3.37 -6.37 -6.88
C PHE A 80 4.14 -5.05 -6.81
N VAL A 81 5.11 -5.02 -5.92
CA VAL A 81 5.88 -3.81 -5.58
C VAL A 81 7.37 -4.07 -5.75
N ALA A 82 8.05 -3.15 -6.39
CA ALA A 82 9.50 -3.10 -6.40
C ALA A 82 9.95 -2.12 -5.28
N VAL A 83 10.37 -2.65 -4.15
CA VAL A 83 10.92 -1.86 -3.04
C VAL A 83 12.28 -1.32 -3.46
N ASP A 84 12.47 0.01 -3.31
CA ASP A 84 13.65 0.74 -3.79
C ASP A 84 13.94 0.54 -5.30
N ASP A 85 12.86 0.26 -6.09
CA ASP A 85 12.94 -0.12 -7.50
C ASP A 85 13.87 -1.36 -7.75
N CYS A 86 14.14 -2.18 -6.75
CA CYS A 86 15.13 -3.24 -6.73
C CYS A 86 14.65 -4.56 -6.12
N PHE A 87 13.92 -4.54 -5.00
CA PHE A 87 13.57 -5.75 -4.25
C PHE A 87 12.13 -6.20 -4.46
N SER A 88 11.94 -7.52 -4.59
CA SER A 88 10.63 -8.13 -4.84
C SER A 88 9.74 -8.10 -3.61
N ALA A 89 8.55 -7.54 -3.75
CA ALA A 89 7.56 -7.46 -2.69
C ALA A 89 6.13 -7.59 -3.20
N LEU A 90 5.22 -7.97 -2.31
CA LEU A 90 3.79 -8.10 -2.57
C LEU A 90 2.98 -7.44 -1.45
N ILE A 91 2.02 -6.59 -1.82
CA ILE A 91 0.91 -6.20 -0.97
C ILE A 91 -0.23 -7.17 -1.25
N PRO A 92 -0.57 -8.08 -0.32
CA PRO A 92 -1.63 -9.07 -0.54
C PRO A 92 -2.97 -8.41 -0.83
N LYS A 93 -3.80 -9.06 -1.64
CA LYS A 93 -5.14 -8.58 -2.02
C LYS A 93 -5.99 -8.15 -0.80
N LYS A 94 -5.94 -8.90 0.30
CA LYS A 94 -6.66 -8.58 1.54
C LYS A 94 -6.28 -7.23 2.16
N GLU A 95 -5.04 -6.77 1.92
CA GLU A 95 -4.54 -5.49 2.40
C GLU A 95 -5.04 -4.31 1.54
N LEU A 96 -5.44 -4.58 0.30
CA LEU A 96 -5.98 -3.60 -0.64
C LEU A 96 -7.47 -3.32 -0.39
N PHE A 97 -8.19 -4.25 0.26
CA PHE A 97 -9.60 -4.05 0.64
C PHE A 97 -9.69 -3.06 1.80
N GLY A 98 -10.46 -1.98 1.61
CA GLY A 98 -10.68 -0.93 2.60
C GLY A 98 -9.66 0.21 2.54
N ALA A 99 -8.75 0.22 1.57
CA ALA A 99 -8.03 1.43 1.21
C ALA A 99 -9.01 2.45 0.61
N THR A 100 -8.93 3.70 1.04
CA THR A 100 -9.79 4.79 0.55
C THR A 100 -9.63 4.98 -0.95
N GLU A 101 -8.43 4.76 -1.47
CA GLU A 101 -8.13 4.70 -2.90
C GLU A 101 -7.32 3.44 -3.21
N PRO A 102 -7.72 2.64 -4.20
CA PRO A 102 -6.92 1.50 -4.64
C PRO A 102 -5.63 2.00 -5.30
N PRO A 103 -4.48 1.42 -4.96
CA PRO A 103 -3.21 1.83 -5.54
C PRO A 103 -3.16 1.58 -7.04
N LYS A 104 -2.43 2.42 -7.78
CA LYS A 104 -2.32 2.38 -9.24
C LYS A 104 -0.94 1.91 -9.68
N ILE A 105 -0.87 1.26 -10.85
CA ILE A 105 0.41 0.89 -11.47
C ILE A 105 1.23 2.16 -11.76
N GLY A 106 2.50 2.15 -11.36
CA GLY A 106 3.43 3.27 -11.46
C GLY A 106 3.48 4.15 -10.20
N GLU A 107 2.51 4.00 -9.30
CA GLU A 107 2.46 4.76 -8.04
C GLU A 107 3.55 4.29 -7.07
N ARG A 108 4.10 5.25 -6.32
CA ARG A 108 4.97 4.96 -5.18
C ARG A 108 4.13 4.84 -3.92
N VAL A 109 4.38 3.78 -3.17
CA VAL A 109 3.70 3.52 -1.90
C VAL A 109 4.70 3.36 -0.78
N THR A 110 4.35 3.86 0.39
CA THR A 110 5.06 3.57 1.64
C THR A 110 4.29 2.48 2.36
N ALA A 111 4.97 1.41 2.71
CA ALA A 111 4.36 0.24 3.31
C ALA A 111 5.27 -0.35 4.40
N ARG A 112 4.67 -1.12 5.30
CA ARG A 112 5.39 -1.83 6.36
C ARG A 112 5.63 -3.26 5.94
N VAL A 113 6.83 -3.77 6.18
CA VAL A 113 7.16 -5.19 6.01
C VAL A 113 6.45 -6.01 7.09
N VAL A 114 5.52 -6.87 6.68
CA VAL A 114 4.78 -7.78 7.58
C VAL A 114 5.55 -9.08 7.77
N LYS A 115 6.16 -9.56 6.71
CA LYS A 115 6.89 -10.82 6.68
C LYS A 115 7.97 -10.79 5.61
N VAL A 116 9.11 -11.39 5.90
CA VAL A 116 10.10 -11.80 4.91
C VAL A 116 9.87 -13.29 4.67
N LEU A 117 9.68 -13.69 3.43
CA LEU A 117 9.45 -15.09 3.05
C LEU A 117 10.79 -15.86 3.02
N GLU A 118 10.74 -17.18 2.97
CA GLU A 118 11.93 -18.04 2.91
C GLU A 118 12.77 -17.79 1.66
N ASP A 119 12.14 -17.42 0.55
CA ASP A 119 12.80 -17.04 -0.70
C ASP A 119 13.29 -15.58 -0.69
N GLY A 120 13.17 -14.87 0.42
CA GLY A 120 13.62 -13.50 0.61
C GLY A 120 12.66 -12.42 0.11
N LYS A 121 11.55 -12.76 -0.56
CA LYS A 121 10.53 -11.80 -0.98
C LYS A 121 9.82 -11.20 0.22
N LEU A 122 9.42 -9.93 0.09
CA LEU A 122 8.75 -9.19 1.16
C LEU A 122 7.23 -9.26 1.02
N THR A 123 6.54 -9.46 2.13
CA THR A 123 5.09 -9.22 2.22
C THR A 123 4.87 -7.88 2.91
N LEU A 124 4.11 -7.00 2.27
CA LEU A 124 3.89 -5.63 2.70
C LEU A 124 2.45 -5.40 3.15
N SER A 125 2.25 -4.42 4.05
CA SER A 125 0.96 -3.86 4.41
C SER A 125 0.99 -2.35 4.30
N ILE A 126 -0.01 -1.78 3.64
CA ILE A 126 -0.27 -0.34 3.61
C ILE A 126 -1.19 0.09 4.75
N ARG A 127 -1.72 -0.87 5.51
CA ARG A 127 -2.52 -0.59 6.70
C ARG A 127 -1.61 -0.23 7.87
N GLU A 128 -1.99 0.78 8.59
CA GLU A 128 -1.33 1.08 9.86
C GLU A 128 -1.48 -0.12 10.83
N LYS A 129 -0.51 -0.29 11.73
CA LYS A 129 -0.63 -1.30 12.79
C LYS A 129 -1.96 -1.06 13.50
N ALA A 130 -2.68 -2.12 13.80
CA ALA A 130 -3.96 -2.04 14.52
C ALA A 130 -3.86 -1.19 15.81
N TYR A 131 -2.72 -1.22 16.46
CA TYR A 131 -2.42 -0.38 17.63
C TYR A 131 -2.38 1.12 17.30
N LEU A 132 -1.67 1.53 16.22
CA LEU A 132 -1.60 2.95 15.81
C LEU A 132 -2.96 3.44 15.33
N GLN A 133 -3.75 2.59 14.68
CA GLN A 133 -5.11 2.91 14.30
C GLN A 133 -6.00 3.09 15.53
N ILE A 134 -5.89 2.20 16.53
CA ILE A 134 -6.64 2.32 17.78
C ILE A 134 -6.30 3.64 18.51
N GLN A 135 -5.04 4.05 18.53
CA GLN A 135 -4.65 5.33 19.12
C GLN A 135 -5.27 6.52 18.39
N LYS A 136 -5.20 6.56 17.06
CA LYS A 136 -5.83 7.61 16.25
C LYS A 136 -7.35 7.64 16.43
N ASP A 137 -7.98 6.48 16.49
CA ASP A 137 -9.41 6.36 16.73
C ASP A 137 -9.77 6.83 18.14
N ALA A 138 -8.94 6.54 19.15
CA ALA A 138 -9.07 7.02 20.51
C ALA A 138 -8.97 8.56 20.59
N GLU A 139 -7.97 9.15 19.93
CA GLU A 139 -7.82 10.61 19.86
C GLU A 139 -9.02 11.30 19.18
N LYS A 140 -9.62 10.66 18.17
CA LYS A 140 -10.85 11.18 17.54
C LYS A 140 -12.03 11.15 18.52
N ILE A 141 -12.17 10.08 19.30
CA ILE A 141 -13.23 9.97 20.31
C ILE A 141 -13.07 11.04 21.39
N GLU A 142 -11.83 11.31 21.85
CA GLU A 142 -11.57 12.36 22.83
C GLU A 142 -11.92 13.75 22.30
N LYS A 143 -11.50 14.09 21.08
CA LYS A 143 -11.90 15.34 20.43
C LYS A 143 -13.42 15.47 20.27
N LEU A 144 -14.08 14.36 20.00
CA LEU A 144 -15.54 14.34 19.92
C LEU A 144 -16.16 14.56 21.30
N LEU A 145 -15.64 13.92 22.35
CA LEU A 145 -16.07 14.17 23.75
C LEU A 145 -15.91 15.64 24.12
N ASP A 146 -14.80 16.26 23.76
CA ASP A 146 -14.58 17.69 24.00
C ASP A 146 -15.65 18.55 23.32
N SER A 147 -16.05 18.19 22.09
CA SER A 147 -17.10 18.90 21.36
C SER A 147 -18.50 18.72 21.93
N TYR A 148 -18.71 17.66 22.72
CA TYR A 148 -19.96 17.34 23.45
C TYR A 148 -19.88 17.62 24.95
N GLU A 149 -19.08 18.61 25.35
CA GLU A 149 -18.92 19.02 26.75
C GLU A 149 -18.53 17.86 27.71
N GLY A 150 -17.80 16.87 27.17
CA GLY A 150 -17.26 15.74 27.93
C GLY A 150 -18.15 14.50 27.99
N SER A 151 -19.34 14.52 27.38
CA SER A 151 -20.25 13.37 27.39
C SER A 151 -20.90 13.12 26.03
N LEU A 152 -20.71 11.93 25.46
CA LEU A 152 -21.39 11.54 24.22
C LEU A 152 -22.81 11.09 24.51
N PRO A 153 -23.80 11.46 23.66
CA PRO A 153 -25.21 11.03 23.80
C PRO A 153 -25.44 9.56 23.39
N PHE A 154 -24.39 8.80 23.13
CA PHE A 154 -24.41 7.39 22.75
C PHE A 154 -23.20 6.65 23.28
N ASN A 155 -23.28 5.33 23.38
CA ASN A 155 -22.21 4.46 23.85
C ASN A 155 -21.90 3.35 22.82
N ASP A 156 -21.05 2.40 23.18
CA ASP A 156 -20.62 1.29 22.33
C ASP A 156 -21.72 0.29 21.95
N LYS A 157 -22.91 0.38 22.60
CA LYS A 157 -24.11 -0.42 22.28
C LYS A 157 -25.00 0.24 21.24
N ALA A 158 -24.78 1.51 20.89
CA ALA A 158 -25.56 2.23 19.88
C ALA A 158 -25.60 1.51 18.52
N ALA A 159 -26.60 1.84 17.70
CA ALA A 159 -26.71 1.28 16.35
C ALA A 159 -25.49 1.64 15.48
N PRO A 160 -25.05 0.74 14.57
CA PRO A 160 -23.88 0.99 13.71
C PRO A 160 -24.00 2.29 12.91
N GLU A 161 -25.20 2.62 12.46
CA GLU A 161 -25.51 3.81 11.66
C GLU A 161 -25.24 5.10 12.45
N VAL A 162 -25.62 5.12 13.73
CA VAL A 162 -25.39 6.27 14.63
C VAL A 162 -23.89 6.45 14.86
N ILE A 163 -23.18 5.38 15.19
CA ILE A 163 -21.74 5.43 15.41
C ILE A 163 -21.00 5.92 14.16
N THR A 164 -21.37 5.38 12.98
CA THR A 164 -20.72 5.78 11.72
C THR A 164 -21.03 7.24 11.37
N HIS A 165 -22.26 7.69 11.57
CA HIS A 165 -22.65 9.08 11.31
C HIS A 165 -21.88 10.06 12.20
N GLU A 166 -21.82 9.80 13.49
CA GLU A 166 -21.22 10.72 14.48
C GLU A 166 -19.69 10.69 14.53
N THR A 167 -19.10 9.50 14.30
CA THR A 167 -17.65 9.31 14.49
C THR A 167 -16.87 9.09 13.19
N GLY A 168 -17.56 8.74 12.09
CA GLY A 168 -16.94 8.28 10.85
C GLY A 168 -16.26 6.91 10.97
N MET A 169 -16.49 6.16 12.05
CA MET A 169 -15.89 4.85 12.33
C MET A 169 -16.93 3.74 12.19
N SER A 170 -16.47 2.53 11.86
CA SER A 170 -17.30 1.34 12.03
C SER A 170 -17.53 1.04 13.53
N LYS A 171 -18.61 0.34 13.84
CA LYS A 171 -18.89 -0.06 15.24
C LYS A 171 -17.76 -0.86 15.89
N ASN A 172 -17.04 -1.67 15.11
CA ASN A 172 -15.91 -2.45 15.62
C ASN A 172 -14.66 -1.58 15.90
N GLU A 173 -14.40 -0.56 15.10
CA GLU A 173 -13.34 0.42 15.34
C GLU A 173 -13.66 1.25 16.59
N PHE A 174 -14.87 1.77 16.68
CA PHE A 174 -15.35 2.51 17.83
C PHE A 174 -15.23 1.69 19.13
N LYS A 175 -15.72 0.44 19.15
CA LYS A 175 -15.58 -0.44 20.32
C LYS A 175 -14.15 -0.69 20.75
N ARG A 176 -13.23 -0.88 19.80
CA ARG A 176 -11.81 -1.07 20.11
C ARG A 176 -11.19 0.18 20.71
N ALA A 177 -11.51 1.35 20.16
CA ALA A 177 -10.99 2.63 20.67
C ALA A 177 -11.57 2.97 22.04
N VAL A 178 -12.87 2.80 22.26
CA VAL A 178 -13.52 2.95 23.58
C VAL A 178 -12.88 2.00 24.60
N GLY A 179 -12.71 0.72 24.26
CA GLY A 179 -12.07 -0.26 25.13
C GLY A 179 -10.63 0.11 25.49
N HIS A 180 -9.90 0.71 24.57
CA HIS A 180 -8.55 1.22 24.81
C HIS A 180 -8.57 2.40 25.81
N LEU A 181 -9.42 3.40 25.59
CA LEU A 181 -9.57 4.56 26.47
C LEU A 181 -10.04 4.19 27.88
N LEU A 182 -10.97 3.23 28.00
CA LEU A 182 -11.41 2.68 29.29
C LEU A 182 -10.26 2.00 30.05
N LYS A 183 -9.45 1.20 29.34
CA LYS A 183 -8.29 0.52 29.93
C LYS A 183 -7.23 1.50 30.41
N GLU A 184 -7.08 2.62 29.74
CA GLU A 184 -6.17 3.72 30.14
C GLU A 184 -6.78 4.65 31.20
N GLY A 185 -8.05 4.45 31.59
CA GLY A 185 -8.75 5.28 32.57
C GLY A 185 -9.06 6.70 32.10
N ARG A 186 -9.05 6.93 30.76
CA ARG A 186 -9.24 8.26 30.15
C ARG A 186 -10.72 8.60 29.94
N ILE A 187 -11.59 7.60 29.90
CA ILE A 187 -13.05 7.75 29.82
C ILE A 187 -13.75 6.81 30.80
N GLN A 188 -15.02 7.07 31.05
CA GLN A 188 -15.93 6.20 31.79
C GLN A 188 -17.23 6.02 31.00
N ILE A 189 -17.87 4.88 31.17
CA ILE A 189 -19.22 4.65 30.63
C ILE A 189 -20.19 4.89 31.79
N THR A 190 -21.04 5.89 31.65
CA THR A 190 -22.17 6.16 32.59
C THR A 190 -23.45 5.54 32.00
N GLU A 191 -24.33 5.03 32.85
CA GLU A 191 -25.63 4.49 32.43
C GLU A 191 -26.60 5.61 32.07
#